data_d5607ad25e0756c33d36919a0e235c35
#
_entry.id   d5607ad25e0756c33d36919a0e235c35
#
_cell.length_a   1.000
_cell.length_b   1.000
_cell.length_c   1.000
_cell.angle_alpha   90.00
_cell.angle_beta   90.00
_cell.angle_gamma   90.00
#
_symmetry.space_group_name_H-M   'P 1'
#
loop_
_entity.id
_entity.type
_entity.pdbx_description
1 polymer ?
#
loop_
_entity_poly.entity_id
_entity_poly.type
_entity_poly.pdbx_seq_one_letter_code
_entity_poly.pdbx_strand_id
1 'polypeptide(L)'
;MRRLIERFLDHLGEERNFSRHTLRAYRSDLDRFETFLSRDFLGVEPDKIELQEIDALAIRSFVAALAGDGVGRRSQARALSAVRSFFGFACREGRLERNPARGVKTPKQAQPLPRHLRPGEIETLLEAIDGDKALDKRDRAIFELFYATGLRVGELVSLDWSAIDLEARMLRVLGKGGKERMVPFGRPATEALRTWLERSVEIRPLQAGDDEPVFLNYRGGRLGARSVRRLLDQRVENAALAVGVHPHALRHTFATHLLEGGADLRAIQELLGHSSLSTTQRYTHLDIDRLLSVYRDSHPRARDGAKEAGEDRGKS
;
A
#
# COMPACT_ATOMS: atom_id res chain seq x y z
N MET A 1 -31.62 -8.13 -9.23
CA MET A 1 -30.17 -7.84 -9.38
C MET A 1 -29.38 -8.12 -8.09
N ARG A 2 -29.85 -7.73 -6.90
CA ARG A 2 -29.18 -7.81 -5.58
C ARG A 2 -28.58 -9.19 -5.25
N ARG A 3 -29.38 -10.28 -5.37
CA ARG A 3 -28.89 -11.65 -5.10
C ARG A 3 -27.70 -12.06 -5.98
N LEU A 4 -27.65 -11.57 -7.22
CA LEU A 4 -26.53 -11.89 -8.12
C LEU A 4 -25.26 -11.07 -7.75
N ILE A 5 -25.42 -9.84 -7.24
CA ILE A 5 -24.31 -9.04 -6.71
C ILE A 5 -23.67 -9.76 -5.51
N GLU A 6 -24.46 -10.29 -4.56
CA GLU A 6 -23.92 -11.04 -3.42
C GLU A 6 -23.12 -12.26 -3.89
N ARG A 7 -23.70 -13.10 -4.75
CA ARG A 7 -23.00 -14.27 -5.33
C ARG A 7 -21.71 -13.89 -6.07
N PHE A 8 -21.73 -12.78 -6.79
CA PHE A 8 -20.53 -12.27 -7.45
C PHE A 8 -19.43 -11.89 -6.46
N LEU A 9 -19.77 -11.21 -5.36
CA LEU A 9 -18.83 -10.82 -4.33
C LEU A 9 -18.26 -12.02 -3.58
N ASP A 10 -19.08 -13.04 -3.31
CA ASP A 10 -18.66 -14.31 -2.72
C ASP A 10 -17.67 -15.03 -3.67
N HIS A 11 -18.01 -15.16 -4.96
CA HIS A 11 -17.11 -15.72 -5.98
C HIS A 11 -15.75 -14.97 -6.02
N LEU A 12 -15.76 -13.64 -5.95
CA LEU A 12 -14.50 -12.87 -5.92
C LEU A 12 -13.69 -13.12 -4.65
N GLY A 13 -14.36 -13.32 -3.51
CA GLY A 13 -13.71 -13.59 -2.23
C GLY A 13 -13.14 -14.99 -2.14
N GLU A 14 -13.94 -15.99 -2.45
CA GLU A 14 -13.61 -17.40 -2.22
C GLU A 14 -12.76 -17.99 -3.33
N GLU A 15 -13.15 -17.78 -4.60
CA GLU A 15 -12.48 -18.42 -5.74
C GLU A 15 -11.35 -17.57 -6.33
N ARG A 16 -11.49 -16.22 -6.30
CA ARG A 16 -10.53 -15.30 -6.90
C ARG A 16 -9.58 -14.66 -5.90
N ASN A 17 -9.73 -14.96 -4.61
CA ASN A 17 -8.88 -14.45 -3.52
C ASN A 17 -8.70 -12.91 -3.54
N PHE A 18 -9.79 -12.18 -3.79
CA PHE A 18 -9.76 -10.72 -3.74
C PHE A 18 -9.62 -10.23 -2.29
N SER A 19 -8.86 -9.15 -2.10
CA SER A 19 -8.70 -8.57 -0.76
C SER A 19 -10.04 -8.05 -0.21
N ARG A 20 -10.23 -8.10 1.11
CA ARG A 20 -11.40 -7.54 1.80
C ARG A 20 -11.63 -6.05 1.45
N HIS A 21 -10.57 -5.30 1.17
CA HIS A 21 -10.67 -3.91 0.73
C HIS A 21 -11.25 -3.79 -0.68
N THR A 22 -10.83 -4.66 -1.60
CA THR A 22 -11.36 -4.68 -2.98
C THR A 22 -12.82 -5.09 -2.98
N LEU A 23 -13.18 -6.13 -2.23
CA LEU A 23 -14.58 -6.58 -2.10
C LEU A 23 -15.47 -5.47 -1.56
N ARG A 24 -15.03 -4.76 -0.52
CA ARG A 24 -15.76 -3.63 0.07
C ARG A 24 -15.94 -2.49 -0.92
N ALA A 25 -14.89 -2.18 -1.70
CA ALA A 25 -14.96 -1.15 -2.73
C ALA A 25 -15.91 -1.54 -3.88
N TYR A 26 -15.86 -2.80 -4.35
CA TYR A 26 -16.73 -3.31 -5.39
C TYR A 26 -18.20 -3.36 -4.93
N ARG A 27 -18.45 -3.80 -3.69
CA ARG A 27 -19.79 -3.75 -3.09
C ARG A 27 -20.35 -2.33 -3.15
N SER A 28 -19.62 -1.36 -2.62
CA SER A 28 -20.05 0.05 -2.62
C SER A 28 -20.28 0.60 -4.02
N ASP A 29 -19.45 0.23 -5.00
CA ASP A 29 -19.61 0.67 -6.39
C ASP A 29 -20.85 0.02 -7.04
N LEU A 30 -21.13 -1.25 -6.78
CA LEU A 30 -22.30 -1.98 -7.31
C LEU A 30 -23.59 -1.55 -6.62
N ASP A 31 -23.58 -1.29 -5.31
CA ASP A 31 -24.73 -0.73 -4.57
C ASP A 31 -25.13 0.63 -5.15
N ARG A 32 -24.11 1.48 -5.45
CA ARG A 32 -24.35 2.78 -6.12
C ARG A 32 -24.91 2.61 -7.53
N PHE A 33 -24.42 1.63 -8.27
CA PHE A 33 -24.93 1.32 -9.60
C PHE A 33 -26.38 0.84 -9.57
N GLU A 34 -26.72 -0.06 -8.63
CA GLU A 34 -28.11 -0.53 -8.42
C GLU A 34 -29.04 0.63 -8.06
N THR A 35 -28.61 1.52 -7.17
CA THR A 35 -29.37 2.72 -6.78
C THR A 35 -29.62 3.64 -7.97
N PHE A 36 -28.57 3.90 -8.78
CA PHE A 36 -28.70 4.70 -10.00
C PHE A 36 -29.68 4.10 -10.99
N LEU A 37 -29.59 2.79 -11.25
CA LEU A 37 -30.52 2.11 -12.16
C LEU A 37 -31.96 2.20 -11.66
N SER A 38 -32.19 1.98 -10.37
CA SER A 38 -33.51 2.03 -9.77
C SER A 38 -34.13 3.43 -9.84
N ARG A 39 -33.39 4.45 -9.43
CA ARG A 39 -33.94 5.79 -9.21
C ARG A 39 -33.87 6.70 -10.42
N ASP A 40 -32.73 6.68 -11.11
CA ASP A 40 -32.36 7.72 -12.07
C ASP A 40 -32.50 7.24 -13.52
N PHE A 41 -32.46 5.93 -13.78
CA PHE A 41 -32.45 5.41 -15.16
C PHE A 41 -33.72 4.63 -15.53
N LEU A 42 -34.11 3.62 -14.74
CA LEU A 42 -35.26 2.78 -15.04
C LEU A 42 -36.53 3.22 -14.29
N GLY A 43 -36.42 3.86 -13.14
CA GLY A 43 -37.55 4.29 -12.30
C GLY A 43 -38.30 3.12 -11.70
N VAL A 44 -37.66 2.00 -11.41
CA VAL A 44 -38.25 0.77 -10.86
C VAL A 44 -37.62 0.43 -9.49
N GLU A 45 -38.33 -0.36 -8.69
CA GLU A 45 -37.78 -0.86 -7.44
C GLU A 45 -36.55 -1.77 -7.70
N PRO A 46 -35.56 -1.80 -6.79
CA PRO A 46 -34.30 -2.53 -7.00
C PRO A 46 -34.46 -4.03 -7.28
N ASP A 47 -35.49 -4.65 -6.72
CA ASP A 47 -35.82 -6.06 -6.92
C ASP A 47 -36.43 -6.35 -8.32
N LYS A 48 -36.98 -5.35 -8.98
CA LYS A 48 -37.55 -5.41 -10.31
C LYS A 48 -36.59 -5.11 -11.45
N ILE A 49 -35.33 -4.78 -11.13
CA ILE A 49 -34.31 -4.54 -12.15
C ILE A 49 -33.94 -5.82 -12.87
N GLU A 50 -34.29 -5.91 -14.16
CA GLU A 50 -33.92 -7.03 -15.04
C GLU A 50 -32.58 -6.75 -15.72
N LEU A 51 -31.68 -7.74 -15.71
CA LEU A 51 -30.31 -7.58 -16.25
C LEU A 51 -30.31 -7.33 -17.77
N GLN A 52 -31.31 -7.85 -18.46
CA GLN A 52 -31.48 -7.74 -19.91
C GLN A 52 -31.82 -6.31 -20.36
N GLU A 53 -32.39 -5.50 -19.47
CA GLU A 53 -32.75 -4.10 -19.76
C GLU A 53 -31.53 -3.15 -19.62
N ILE A 54 -30.44 -3.66 -19.08
CA ILE A 54 -29.25 -2.85 -18.85
C ILE A 54 -28.34 -2.92 -20.07
N ASP A 55 -28.28 -1.85 -20.81
CA ASP A 55 -27.46 -1.71 -22.00
C ASP A 55 -26.20 -0.84 -21.76
N ALA A 56 -25.44 -0.63 -22.82
CA ALA A 56 -24.24 0.24 -22.77
C ALA A 56 -24.59 1.71 -22.48
N LEU A 57 -25.83 2.16 -22.79
CA LEU A 57 -26.27 3.51 -22.49
C LEU A 57 -26.47 3.71 -21.00
N ALA A 58 -27.16 2.77 -20.33
CA ALA A 58 -27.33 2.79 -18.87
C ALA A 58 -25.98 2.89 -18.15
N ILE A 59 -24.98 2.14 -18.60
CA ILE A 59 -23.65 2.13 -17.98
C ILE A 59 -22.88 3.45 -18.26
N ARG A 60 -23.01 4.01 -19.46
CA ARG A 60 -22.43 5.34 -19.76
C ARG A 60 -23.08 6.44 -18.94
N SER A 61 -24.40 6.40 -18.79
CA SER A 61 -25.17 7.34 -17.96
C SER A 61 -24.77 7.25 -16.49
N PHE A 62 -24.56 6.04 -15.97
CA PHE A 62 -24.01 5.86 -14.62
C PHE A 62 -22.63 6.53 -14.43
N VAL A 63 -21.71 6.32 -15.38
CA VAL A 63 -20.38 6.94 -15.30
C VAL A 63 -20.50 8.48 -15.40
N ALA A 64 -21.42 9.01 -16.20
CA ALA A 64 -21.70 10.44 -16.28
C ALA A 64 -22.32 10.99 -14.99
N ALA A 65 -23.25 10.25 -14.36
CA ALA A 65 -23.83 10.61 -13.07
C ALA A 65 -22.76 10.68 -11.97
N LEU A 66 -21.85 9.70 -11.92
CA LEU A 66 -20.71 9.74 -10.99
C LEU A 66 -19.84 10.99 -11.19
N ALA A 67 -19.65 11.42 -12.42
CA ALA A 67 -18.91 12.66 -12.71
C ALA A 67 -19.67 13.90 -12.23
N GLY A 68 -20.99 13.96 -12.45
CA GLY A 68 -21.87 15.02 -11.95
C GLY A 68 -21.86 15.12 -10.41
N ASP A 69 -21.81 13.98 -9.71
CA ASP A 69 -21.67 13.90 -8.25
C ASP A 69 -20.26 14.28 -7.73
N GLY A 70 -19.36 14.73 -8.60
CA GLY A 70 -17.98 15.10 -8.22
C GLY A 70 -17.06 13.90 -7.90
N VAL A 71 -17.46 12.66 -8.23
CA VAL A 71 -16.62 11.47 -8.02
C VAL A 71 -15.39 11.55 -8.90
N GLY A 72 -14.20 11.48 -8.29
CA GLY A 72 -12.93 11.57 -9.00
C GLY A 72 -12.73 10.46 -10.06
N ARG A 73 -12.05 10.75 -11.16
CA ARG A 73 -11.87 9.85 -12.33
C ARG A 73 -11.34 8.45 -11.97
N ARG A 74 -10.47 8.35 -10.96
CA ARG A 74 -9.96 7.06 -10.48
C ARG A 74 -11.06 6.18 -9.89
N SER A 75 -11.97 6.79 -9.11
CA SER A 75 -13.11 6.09 -8.53
C SER A 75 -14.16 5.73 -9.59
N GLN A 76 -14.40 6.61 -10.58
CA GLN A 76 -15.26 6.30 -11.73
C GLN A 76 -14.71 5.09 -12.52
N ALA A 77 -13.40 5.05 -12.78
CA ALA A 77 -12.76 3.92 -13.48
C ALA A 77 -12.86 2.62 -12.68
N ARG A 78 -12.72 2.68 -11.33
CA ARG A 78 -12.92 1.51 -10.47
C ARG A 78 -14.37 1.03 -10.50
N ALA A 79 -15.34 1.94 -10.39
CA ALA A 79 -16.76 1.61 -10.45
C ALA A 79 -17.13 0.94 -11.78
N LEU A 80 -16.66 1.49 -12.91
CA LEU A 80 -16.85 0.85 -14.22
C LEU A 80 -16.17 -0.53 -14.29
N SER A 81 -15.02 -0.71 -13.66
CA SER A 81 -14.34 -2.01 -13.58
C SER A 81 -15.16 -3.02 -12.77
N ALA A 82 -15.75 -2.60 -11.64
CA ALA A 82 -16.63 -3.43 -10.83
C ALA A 82 -17.88 -3.85 -11.62
N VAL A 83 -18.54 -2.91 -12.30
CA VAL A 83 -19.71 -3.16 -13.16
C VAL A 83 -19.34 -4.12 -14.30
N ARG A 84 -18.20 -3.87 -14.98
CA ARG A 84 -17.73 -4.76 -16.05
C ARG A 84 -17.46 -6.18 -15.57
N SER A 85 -16.84 -6.31 -14.42
CA SER A 85 -16.55 -7.62 -13.80
C SER A 85 -17.83 -8.35 -13.38
N PHE A 86 -18.80 -7.62 -12.83
CA PHE A 86 -20.11 -8.14 -12.46
C PHE A 86 -20.88 -8.69 -13.68
N PHE A 87 -20.97 -7.92 -14.76
CA PHE A 87 -21.61 -8.40 -15.99
C PHE A 87 -20.84 -9.54 -16.65
N GLY A 88 -19.51 -9.57 -16.52
CA GLY A 88 -18.71 -10.71 -16.95
C GLY A 88 -19.03 -11.98 -16.15
N PHE A 89 -19.31 -11.85 -14.86
CA PHE A 89 -19.79 -12.95 -14.02
C PHE A 89 -21.21 -13.38 -14.43
N ALA A 90 -22.12 -12.43 -14.64
CA ALA A 90 -23.49 -12.72 -15.10
C ALA A 90 -23.51 -13.50 -16.43
N CYS A 91 -22.60 -13.20 -17.36
CA CYS A 91 -22.47 -13.96 -18.62
C CYS A 91 -21.97 -15.40 -18.36
N ARG A 92 -21.01 -15.60 -17.47
CA ARG A 92 -20.53 -16.96 -17.11
C ARG A 92 -21.61 -17.81 -16.41
N GLU A 93 -22.47 -17.16 -15.64
CA GLU A 93 -23.64 -17.80 -15.02
C GLU A 93 -24.82 -18.05 -15.98
N GLY A 94 -24.66 -17.74 -17.27
CA GLY A 94 -25.71 -17.90 -18.28
C GLY A 94 -26.89 -16.94 -18.13
N ARG A 95 -26.74 -15.87 -17.33
CA ARG A 95 -27.81 -14.88 -17.11
C ARG A 95 -27.91 -13.85 -18.23
N LEU A 96 -26.85 -13.68 -19.00
CA LEU A 96 -26.72 -12.76 -20.15
C LEU A 96 -25.87 -13.41 -21.23
N GLU A 97 -26.23 -13.16 -22.48
CA GLU A 97 -25.42 -13.58 -23.63
C GLU A 97 -24.17 -12.73 -23.80
N ARG A 98 -24.29 -11.45 -23.54
CA ARG A 98 -23.20 -10.46 -23.76
C ARG A 98 -23.07 -9.51 -22.58
N ASN A 99 -21.83 -9.08 -22.33
CA ASN A 99 -21.52 -8.11 -21.31
C ASN A 99 -21.75 -6.68 -21.84
N PRO A 100 -22.78 -5.93 -21.37
CA PRO A 100 -23.09 -4.60 -21.87
C PRO A 100 -22.00 -3.55 -21.53
N ALA A 101 -21.16 -3.82 -20.52
CA ALA A 101 -20.09 -2.92 -20.12
C ALA A 101 -18.80 -3.06 -20.96
N ARG A 102 -18.70 -4.08 -21.84
CA ARG A 102 -17.45 -4.39 -22.56
C ARG A 102 -16.97 -3.24 -23.44
N GLY A 103 -17.89 -2.54 -24.13
CA GLY A 103 -17.59 -1.44 -25.05
C GLY A 103 -17.54 -0.05 -24.41
N VAL A 104 -17.85 0.09 -23.12
CA VAL A 104 -17.85 1.39 -22.45
C VAL A 104 -16.42 1.82 -22.14
N LYS A 105 -16.01 3.00 -22.65
CA LYS A 105 -14.66 3.53 -22.47
C LYS A 105 -14.42 3.92 -21.00
N THR A 106 -13.30 3.49 -20.48
CA THR A 106 -12.85 3.91 -19.13
C THR A 106 -12.45 5.39 -19.16
N PRO A 107 -12.90 6.21 -18.19
CA PRO A 107 -12.46 7.60 -18.08
C PRO A 107 -10.94 7.70 -18.06
N LYS A 108 -10.38 8.54 -18.95
CA LYS A 108 -8.93 8.78 -18.98
C LYS A 108 -8.51 9.40 -17.65
N GLN A 109 -7.62 8.74 -16.96
CA GLN A 109 -6.96 9.29 -15.78
C GLN A 109 -5.77 10.11 -16.24
N ALA A 110 -5.62 11.33 -15.73
CA ALA A 110 -4.32 11.97 -15.76
C ALA A 110 -3.40 11.10 -14.89
N GLN A 111 -2.39 10.50 -15.50
CA GLN A 111 -1.30 9.86 -14.77
C GLN A 111 -0.23 10.95 -14.58
N PRO A 112 -0.20 11.67 -13.45
CA PRO A 112 1.01 12.42 -13.13
C PRO A 112 2.13 11.39 -13.06
N LEU A 113 3.26 11.69 -13.69
CA LEU A 113 4.46 10.86 -13.56
C LEU A 113 4.70 10.62 -12.08
N PRO A 114 4.88 9.35 -11.65
CA PRO A 114 5.18 9.04 -10.27
C PRO A 114 6.43 9.84 -9.87
N ARG A 115 6.27 10.82 -9.00
CA ARG A 115 7.40 11.58 -8.50
C ARG A 115 8.00 10.81 -7.34
N HIS A 116 9.27 10.42 -7.44
CA HIS A 116 10.06 9.94 -6.33
C HIS A 116 10.74 11.12 -5.63
N LEU A 117 10.99 11.00 -4.36
CA LEU A 117 11.75 11.98 -3.60
C LEU A 117 13.24 11.80 -3.90
N ARG A 118 13.97 12.89 -4.08
CA ARG A 118 15.43 12.84 -4.17
C ARG A 118 16.02 12.51 -2.79
N PRO A 119 17.25 11.99 -2.72
CA PRO A 119 17.90 11.68 -1.44
C PRO A 119 17.83 12.84 -0.43
N GLY A 120 18.16 14.08 -0.83
CA GLY A 120 18.08 15.25 0.06
C GLY A 120 16.65 15.60 0.51
N GLU A 121 15.60 15.34 -0.31
CA GLU A 121 14.21 15.56 0.10
C GLU A 121 13.77 14.53 1.16
N ILE A 122 14.27 13.31 1.08
CA ILE A 122 14.06 12.28 2.13
C ILE A 122 14.75 12.68 3.42
N GLU A 123 15.98 13.15 3.36
CA GLU A 123 16.74 13.63 4.52
C GLU A 123 15.98 14.77 5.18
N THR A 124 15.57 15.79 4.43
CA THR A 124 14.75 16.91 4.93
C THR A 124 13.46 16.43 5.59
N LEU A 125 12.74 15.46 4.98
CA LEU A 125 11.52 14.90 5.55
C LEU A 125 11.79 14.21 6.89
N LEU A 126 12.86 13.42 6.97
CA LEU A 126 13.22 12.68 8.17
C LEU A 126 13.75 13.61 9.27
N GLU A 127 14.55 14.59 8.94
CA GLU A 127 15.09 15.59 9.88
C GLU A 127 13.98 16.48 10.47
N ALA A 128 12.97 16.81 9.69
CA ALA A 128 11.81 17.56 10.18
C ALA A 128 11.00 16.82 11.27
N ILE A 129 11.33 15.54 11.58
CA ILE A 129 10.72 14.77 12.66
C ILE A 129 11.69 14.72 13.84
N ASP A 130 11.89 15.86 14.49
CA ASP A 130 12.88 16.04 15.56
C ASP A 130 12.24 16.21 16.97
N GLY A 131 10.96 15.92 17.12
CA GLY A 131 10.28 16.05 18.41
C GLY A 131 10.74 14.99 19.42
N ASP A 132 10.66 15.33 20.73
CA ASP A 132 11.05 14.43 21.82
C ASP A 132 9.89 13.63 22.43
N LYS A 133 8.66 13.85 22.00
CA LYS A 133 7.52 13.07 22.47
C LYS A 133 7.54 11.64 21.92
N ALA A 134 7.02 10.68 22.66
CA ALA A 134 6.93 9.28 22.22
C ALA A 134 6.32 9.14 20.80
N LEU A 135 5.28 9.94 20.48
CA LEU A 135 4.66 9.92 19.16
C LEU A 135 5.58 10.46 18.04
N ASP A 136 6.49 11.39 18.33
CA ASP A 136 7.48 11.86 17.36
C ASP A 136 8.54 10.78 17.08
N LYS A 137 9.01 10.09 18.12
CA LYS A 137 9.93 8.94 17.98
C LYS A 137 9.27 7.79 17.20
N ARG A 138 7.96 7.54 17.43
CA ARG A 138 7.19 6.61 16.61
C ARG A 138 7.14 7.04 15.14
N ASP A 139 6.83 8.30 14.88
CA ASP A 139 6.72 8.81 13.51
C ASP A 139 8.08 8.72 12.80
N ARG A 140 9.18 9.06 13.48
CA ARG A 140 10.54 8.87 12.96
C ARG A 140 10.79 7.42 12.59
N ALA A 141 10.50 6.47 13.49
CA ALA A 141 10.69 5.05 13.24
C ALA A 141 9.81 4.52 12.08
N ILE A 142 8.56 5.02 11.94
CA ILE A 142 7.69 4.69 10.82
C ILE A 142 8.34 5.08 9.48
N PHE A 143 8.82 6.32 9.35
CA PHE A 143 9.31 6.81 8.06
C PHE A 143 10.72 6.30 7.74
N GLU A 144 11.60 6.14 8.74
CA GLU A 144 12.88 5.45 8.56
C GLU A 144 12.71 4.02 8.06
N LEU A 145 11.83 3.24 8.72
CA LEU A 145 11.57 1.87 8.31
C LEU A 145 10.88 1.80 6.94
N PHE A 146 9.94 2.72 6.68
CA PHE A 146 9.21 2.79 5.42
C PHE A 146 10.15 3.03 4.24
N TYR A 147 11.06 3.99 4.39
CA TYR A 147 12.05 4.30 3.38
C TYR A 147 13.12 3.20 3.25
N ALA A 148 13.58 2.64 4.37
CA ALA A 148 14.58 1.57 4.35
C ALA A 148 14.09 0.27 3.70
N THR A 149 12.79 -0.01 3.70
CA THR A 149 12.24 -1.33 3.33
C THR A 149 11.29 -1.31 2.15
N GLY A 150 10.79 -0.15 1.78
CA GLY A 150 9.77 -0.03 0.72
C GLY A 150 8.49 -0.83 0.97
N LEU A 151 8.13 -1.11 2.21
CA LEU A 151 6.91 -1.84 2.58
C LEU A 151 5.64 -1.19 1.99
N ARG A 152 4.58 -1.98 1.84
CA ARG A 152 3.24 -1.40 1.67
C ARG A 152 2.74 -0.87 3.00
N VAL A 153 1.94 0.20 2.99
CA VAL A 153 1.40 0.76 4.24
C VAL A 153 0.62 -0.28 5.06
N GLY A 154 -0.08 -1.21 4.40
CA GLY A 154 -0.76 -2.31 5.08
C GLY A 154 0.21 -3.28 5.76
N GLU A 155 1.33 -3.60 5.11
CA GLU A 155 2.39 -4.44 5.67
C GLU A 155 3.04 -3.75 6.88
N LEU A 156 3.37 -2.47 6.77
CA LEU A 156 3.97 -1.70 7.85
C LEU A 156 3.11 -1.70 9.13
N VAL A 157 1.80 -1.43 9.00
CA VAL A 157 0.90 -1.36 10.16
C VAL A 157 0.53 -2.73 10.73
N SER A 158 0.76 -3.80 9.99
CA SER A 158 0.54 -5.18 10.45
C SER A 158 1.76 -5.80 11.14
N LEU A 159 2.89 -5.09 11.19
CA LEU A 159 4.10 -5.60 11.84
C LEU A 159 3.90 -5.78 13.34
N ASP A 160 4.38 -6.92 13.83
CA ASP A 160 4.56 -7.23 15.25
C ASP A 160 6.05 -7.31 15.56
N TRP A 161 6.43 -7.07 16.82
CA TRP A 161 7.84 -7.11 17.23
C TRP A 161 8.47 -8.47 16.97
N SER A 162 7.70 -9.56 17.05
CA SER A 162 8.16 -10.92 16.70
C SER A 162 8.58 -11.10 15.24
N ALA A 163 8.21 -10.16 14.37
CA ALA A 163 8.61 -10.17 12.97
C ALA A 163 9.90 -9.37 12.69
N ILE A 164 10.49 -8.70 13.70
CA ILE A 164 11.66 -7.84 13.55
C ILE A 164 12.85 -8.39 14.32
N ASP A 165 13.94 -8.65 13.62
CA ASP A 165 15.24 -8.92 14.22
C ASP A 165 16.10 -7.66 14.12
N LEU A 166 16.27 -6.95 15.25
CA LEU A 166 17.05 -5.71 15.31
C LEU A 166 18.57 -5.95 15.22
N GLU A 167 19.05 -7.15 15.62
CA GLU A 167 20.46 -7.50 15.56
C GLU A 167 20.86 -7.93 14.14
N ALA A 168 20.09 -8.81 13.54
CA ALA A 168 20.28 -9.19 12.13
C ALA A 168 19.86 -8.09 11.15
N ARG A 169 19.14 -7.06 11.61
CA ARG A 169 18.54 -5.99 10.80
C ARG A 169 17.67 -6.52 9.67
N MET A 170 16.84 -7.46 10.03
CA MET A 170 15.93 -8.13 9.11
C MET A 170 14.50 -8.08 9.64
N LEU A 171 13.55 -7.99 8.74
CA LEU A 171 12.15 -8.14 9.09
C LEU A 171 11.46 -9.14 8.19
N ARG A 172 10.51 -9.86 8.75
CA ARG A 172 9.66 -10.82 8.07
C ARG A 172 8.33 -10.16 7.72
N VAL A 173 7.99 -10.17 6.44
CA VAL A 173 6.76 -9.54 5.92
C VAL A 173 5.84 -10.59 5.35
N LEU A 174 4.59 -10.58 5.79
CA LEU A 174 3.53 -11.41 5.23
C LEU A 174 2.89 -10.69 4.04
N GLY A 175 3.08 -11.23 2.85
CA GLY A 175 2.53 -10.68 1.60
C GLY A 175 1.14 -11.22 1.25
N LYS A 176 0.65 -10.84 0.07
CA LYS A 176 -0.63 -11.34 -0.45
C LYS A 176 -0.58 -12.87 -0.63
N GLY A 177 -1.61 -13.57 -0.11
CA GLY A 177 -1.72 -15.03 -0.19
C GLY A 177 -0.87 -15.78 0.84
N GLY A 178 -0.48 -15.12 1.95
CA GLY A 178 0.28 -15.76 3.02
C GLY A 178 1.76 -16.00 2.70
N LYS A 179 2.28 -15.45 1.60
CA LYS A 179 3.70 -15.60 1.25
C LYS A 179 4.56 -14.69 2.12
N GLU A 180 5.54 -15.26 2.78
CA GLU A 180 6.52 -14.53 3.57
C GLU A 180 7.71 -14.09 2.71
N ARG A 181 8.30 -12.94 3.08
CA ARG A 181 9.59 -12.50 2.57
C ARG A 181 10.41 -11.85 3.66
N MET A 182 11.72 -11.99 3.55
CA MET A 182 12.68 -11.28 4.40
C MET A 182 13.08 -9.97 3.74
N VAL A 183 13.14 -8.89 4.52
CA VAL A 183 13.52 -7.56 4.03
C VAL A 183 14.56 -6.97 4.97
N PRO A 184 15.76 -6.63 4.47
CA PRO A 184 16.79 -5.96 5.26
C PRO A 184 16.45 -4.49 5.51
N PHE A 185 17.03 -3.93 6.57
CA PHE A 185 17.00 -2.49 6.84
C PHE A 185 18.33 -2.01 7.44
N GLY A 186 18.58 -0.70 7.28
CA GLY A 186 19.85 -0.10 7.68
C GLY A 186 19.88 0.34 9.14
N ARG A 187 21.08 0.78 9.57
CA ARG A 187 21.35 1.30 10.91
C ARG A 187 20.42 2.44 11.35
N PRO A 188 20.11 3.46 10.50
CA PRO A 188 19.20 4.53 10.92
C PRO A 188 17.79 4.04 11.31
N ALA A 189 17.24 3.07 10.57
CA ALA A 189 15.97 2.47 10.91
C ALA A 189 16.07 1.63 12.21
N THR A 190 17.19 0.93 12.44
CA THR A 190 17.43 0.19 13.69
C THR A 190 17.43 1.13 14.90
N GLU A 191 18.16 2.24 14.83
CA GLU A 191 18.26 3.23 15.90
C GLU A 191 16.91 3.88 16.18
N ALA A 192 16.17 4.25 15.14
CA ALA A 192 14.83 4.80 15.28
C ALA A 192 13.84 3.80 15.89
N LEU A 193 13.91 2.51 15.51
CA LEU A 193 13.09 1.46 16.10
C LEU A 193 13.43 1.19 17.57
N ARG A 194 14.71 1.17 17.95
CA ARG A 194 15.14 1.03 19.36
C ARG A 194 14.64 2.18 20.20
N THR A 195 14.84 3.42 19.74
CA THR A 195 14.34 4.63 20.43
C THR A 195 12.82 4.58 20.57
N TRP A 196 12.11 4.16 19.52
CA TRP A 196 10.66 4.01 19.60
C TRP A 196 10.25 2.89 20.57
N LEU A 197 10.92 1.75 20.57
CA LEU A 197 10.62 0.66 21.50
C LEU A 197 10.70 1.12 22.96
N GLU A 198 11.77 1.83 23.33
CA GLU A 198 11.96 2.41 24.66
C GLU A 198 10.85 3.41 25.02
N ARG A 199 10.52 4.33 24.10
CA ARG A 199 9.52 5.37 24.36
C ARG A 199 8.08 4.87 24.22
N SER A 200 7.86 3.72 23.59
CA SER A 200 6.52 3.15 23.40
C SER A 200 5.84 2.78 24.72
N VAL A 201 6.59 2.53 25.75
CA VAL A 201 6.08 2.20 27.11
C VAL A 201 5.19 3.33 27.67
N GLU A 202 5.40 4.57 27.24
CA GLU A 202 4.60 5.73 27.69
C GLU A 202 3.13 5.67 27.21
N ILE A 203 2.86 4.93 26.14
CA ILE A 203 1.51 4.79 25.54
C ILE A 203 1.04 3.34 25.46
N ARG A 204 1.91 2.38 25.77
CA ARG A 204 1.56 0.96 25.71
C ARG A 204 0.64 0.58 26.88
N PRO A 205 -0.47 -0.15 26.66
CA PRO A 205 -1.28 -0.66 27.75
C PRO A 205 -0.48 -1.63 28.61
N LEU A 206 -0.75 -1.64 29.93
CA LEU A 206 -0.08 -2.52 30.90
C LEU A 206 -0.28 -4.02 30.66
N GLN A 207 -1.24 -4.40 29.83
CA GLN A 207 -1.56 -5.79 29.46
C GLN A 207 -1.39 -5.96 27.92
N ALA A 208 -0.16 -5.95 27.45
CA ALA A 208 0.13 -6.32 26.07
C ALA A 208 0.29 -7.85 25.99
N GLY A 209 -0.41 -8.49 25.04
CA GLY A 209 -0.30 -9.93 24.77
C GLY A 209 0.89 -10.25 23.84
N ASP A 210 1.06 -11.54 23.51
CA ASP A 210 2.20 -12.05 22.73
C ASP A 210 2.36 -11.44 21.31
N ASP A 211 1.28 -10.94 20.72
CA ASP A 211 1.28 -10.28 19.41
C ASP A 211 1.34 -8.74 19.54
N GLU A 212 2.46 -8.23 20.00
CA GLU A 212 2.66 -6.80 20.20
C GLU A 212 2.88 -6.04 18.89
N PRO A 213 1.96 -5.11 18.49
CA PRO A 213 2.15 -4.28 17.31
C PRO A 213 3.36 -3.38 17.46
N VAL A 214 4.17 -3.30 16.41
CA VAL A 214 5.32 -2.39 16.37
C VAL A 214 4.87 -0.93 16.51
N PHE A 215 3.84 -0.52 15.77
CA PHE A 215 3.40 0.85 15.76
C PHE A 215 2.03 1.04 16.41
N LEU A 216 2.01 1.86 17.44
CA LEU A 216 0.83 2.19 18.25
C LEU A 216 0.21 3.53 17.84
N ASN A 217 -1.10 3.62 17.95
CA ASN A 217 -1.80 4.91 17.92
C ASN A 217 -1.69 5.60 19.30
N TYR A 218 -2.19 6.83 19.40
CA TYR A 218 -2.13 7.62 20.65
C TYR A 218 -2.92 7.02 21.84
N ARG A 219 -3.74 5.99 21.61
CA ARG A 219 -4.50 5.26 22.63
C ARG A 219 -3.87 3.92 22.99
N GLY A 220 -2.68 3.60 22.48
CA GLY A 220 -1.99 2.34 22.74
C GLY A 220 -2.43 1.16 21.87
N GLY A 221 -3.43 1.31 21.02
CA GLY A 221 -3.83 0.26 20.08
C GLY A 221 -3.01 0.31 18.78
N ARG A 222 -3.10 -0.73 17.95
CA ARG A 222 -2.42 -0.82 16.64
C ARG A 222 -2.71 0.40 15.76
N LEU A 223 -1.68 0.94 15.13
CA LEU A 223 -1.79 2.07 14.19
C LEU A 223 -2.47 1.63 12.88
N GLY A 224 -3.40 2.43 12.40
CA GLY A 224 -4.10 2.14 11.13
C GLY A 224 -3.45 2.81 9.92
N ALA A 225 -3.59 2.21 8.72
CA ALA A 225 -3.06 2.72 7.47
C ALA A 225 -3.54 4.15 7.11
N ARG A 226 -4.77 4.54 7.52
CA ARG A 226 -5.27 5.91 7.34
C ARG A 226 -4.48 6.90 8.19
N SER A 227 -4.13 6.51 9.42
CA SER A 227 -3.34 7.35 10.31
C SER A 227 -1.93 7.57 9.75
N VAL A 228 -1.26 6.53 9.23
CA VAL A 228 0.07 6.67 8.58
C VAL A 228 0.01 7.65 7.41
N ARG A 229 -1.04 7.60 6.58
CA ARG A 229 -1.19 8.57 5.46
C ARG A 229 -1.32 9.99 5.97
N ARG A 230 -2.19 10.22 6.99
CA ARG A 230 -2.36 11.55 7.59
C ARG A 230 -1.07 12.06 8.25
N LEU A 231 -0.33 11.19 8.93
CA LEU A 231 0.98 11.55 9.49
C LEU A 231 1.96 11.96 8.40
N LEU A 232 2.01 11.22 7.29
CA LEU A 232 2.87 11.56 6.16
C LEU A 232 2.50 12.93 5.56
N ASP A 233 1.21 13.18 5.30
CA ASP A 233 0.74 14.46 4.78
C ASP A 233 1.18 15.60 5.71
N GLN A 234 0.99 15.46 7.02
CA GLN A 234 1.38 16.46 8.02
C GLN A 234 2.90 16.68 8.09
N ARG A 235 3.70 15.60 8.02
CA ARG A 235 5.18 15.73 8.10
C ARG A 235 5.77 16.33 6.81
N VAL A 236 5.18 16.03 5.66
CA VAL A 236 5.54 16.65 4.38
C VAL A 236 5.24 18.15 4.39
N GLU A 237 4.09 18.56 4.93
CA GLU A 237 3.73 19.96 5.11
C GLU A 237 4.71 20.68 6.05
N ASN A 238 5.03 20.07 7.20
CA ASN A 238 5.99 20.61 8.16
C ASN A 238 7.42 20.74 7.57
N ALA A 239 7.82 19.82 6.70
CA ALA A 239 9.11 19.86 6.02
C ALA A 239 9.15 20.87 4.86
N ALA A 240 8.06 21.61 4.61
CA ALA A 240 7.90 22.54 3.50
C ALA A 240 8.26 21.94 2.12
N LEU A 241 8.08 20.65 1.95
CA LEU A 241 8.33 19.98 0.69
C LEU A 241 7.22 20.33 -0.31
N ALA A 242 7.61 20.86 -1.47
CA ALA A 242 6.68 21.28 -2.54
C ALA A 242 5.93 20.12 -3.22
N VAL A 243 6.07 18.89 -2.74
CA VAL A 243 5.57 17.67 -3.36
C VAL A 243 4.66 16.93 -2.42
N GLY A 244 3.44 16.62 -2.87
CA GLY A 244 2.55 15.71 -2.17
C GLY A 244 3.15 14.30 -2.13
N VAL A 245 3.64 13.89 -0.97
CA VAL A 245 4.23 12.58 -0.74
C VAL A 245 3.16 11.65 -0.16
N HIS A 246 2.94 10.54 -0.78
CA HIS A 246 2.03 9.49 -0.28
C HIS A 246 2.79 8.17 -0.10
N PRO A 247 2.28 7.19 0.66
CA PRO A 247 2.99 5.94 0.95
C PRO A 247 3.54 5.21 -0.29
N HIS A 248 2.83 5.24 -1.40
CA HIS A 248 3.32 4.66 -2.64
C HIS A 248 4.50 5.44 -3.25
N ALA A 249 4.58 6.76 -3.02
CA ALA A 249 5.73 7.55 -3.45
C ALA A 249 6.99 7.16 -2.67
N LEU A 250 6.91 6.96 -1.35
CA LEU A 250 8.05 6.48 -0.53
C LEU A 250 8.53 5.08 -0.99
N ARG A 251 7.61 4.18 -1.27
CA ARG A 251 7.96 2.86 -1.81
C ARG A 251 8.58 2.96 -3.22
N HIS A 252 8.09 3.87 -4.06
CA HIS A 252 8.68 4.13 -5.37
C HIS A 252 10.06 4.75 -5.24
N THR A 253 10.24 5.68 -4.30
CA THR A 253 11.54 6.28 -3.94
C THR A 253 12.55 5.22 -3.53
N PHE A 254 12.17 4.30 -2.64
CA PHE A 254 13.00 3.15 -2.27
C PHE A 254 13.46 2.34 -3.49
N ALA A 255 12.50 1.96 -4.36
CA ALA A 255 12.82 1.18 -5.55
C ALA A 255 13.75 1.93 -6.51
N THR A 256 13.52 3.23 -6.72
CA THR A 256 14.31 4.08 -7.61
C THR A 256 15.72 4.26 -7.06
N HIS A 257 15.87 4.55 -5.78
CA HIS A 257 17.20 4.73 -5.16
C HIS A 257 18.03 3.44 -5.16
N LEU A 258 17.40 2.28 -4.95
CA LEU A 258 18.09 1.00 -5.12
C LEU A 258 18.57 0.79 -6.56
N LEU A 259 17.72 1.12 -7.55
CA LEU A 259 18.08 0.99 -8.97
C LEU A 259 19.23 1.93 -9.35
N GLU A 260 19.16 3.19 -8.92
CA GLU A 260 20.22 4.19 -9.10
C GLU A 260 21.50 3.79 -8.37
N GLY A 261 21.39 3.10 -7.24
CA GLY A 261 22.50 2.53 -6.50
C GLY A 261 23.12 1.27 -7.13
N GLY A 262 22.55 0.77 -8.25
CA GLY A 262 23.07 -0.36 -9.02
C GLY A 262 22.46 -1.72 -8.68
N ALA A 263 21.38 -1.77 -7.88
CA ALA A 263 20.66 -3.03 -7.65
C ALA A 263 19.98 -3.52 -8.92
N ASP A 264 20.01 -4.81 -9.17
CA ASP A 264 19.29 -5.41 -10.28
C ASP A 264 17.77 -5.42 -10.04
N LEU A 265 16.99 -5.33 -11.13
CA LEU A 265 15.52 -5.29 -11.06
C LEU A 265 14.91 -6.52 -10.38
N ARG A 266 15.55 -7.67 -10.46
CA ARG A 266 15.05 -8.90 -9.85
C ARG A 266 15.17 -8.84 -8.32
N ALA A 267 16.32 -8.39 -7.81
CA ALA A 267 16.52 -8.18 -6.38
C ALA A 267 15.53 -7.14 -5.83
N ILE A 268 15.29 -6.03 -6.55
CA ILE A 268 14.29 -5.03 -6.17
C ILE A 268 12.88 -5.64 -6.14
N GLN A 269 12.51 -6.46 -7.12
CA GLN A 269 11.21 -7.14 -7.17
C GLN A 269 11.04 -8.13 -6.01
N GLU A 270 12.09 -8.85 -5.64
CA GLU A 270 12.11 -9.78 -4.49
C GLU A 270 11.89 -9.02 -3.19
N LEU A 271 12.64 -7.93 -2.93
CA LEU A 271 12.49 -7.08 -1.76
C LEU A 271 11.07 -6.48 -1.67
N LEU A 272 10.51 -6.06 -2.78
CA LEU A 272 9.18 -5.47 -2.85
C LEU A 272 8.04 -6.51 -2.80
N GLY A 273 8.30 -7.78 -3.03
CA GLY A 273 7.28 -8.84 -3.05
C GLY A 273 6.30 -8.68 -4.22
N HIS A 274 6.83 -8.60 -5.46
CA HIS A 274 6.01 -8.62 -6.67
C HIS A 274 5.61 -10.06 -6.99
N SER A 275 4.31 -10.30 -7.15
CA SER A 275 3.69 -11.63 -7.24
C SER A 275 3.91 -12.39 -8.55
N SER A 276 4.68 -11.87 -9.51
CA SER A 276 4.83 -12.49 -10.84
C SER A 276 5.90 -13.60 -10.92
N LEU A 277 6.69 -13.78 -9.87
CA LEU A 277 7.61 -14.91 -9.78
C LEU A 277 7.08 -15.86 -8.71
N SER A 278 6.42 -16.93 -9.17
CA SER A 278 5.97 -18.02 -8.33
C SER A 278 7.18 -18.70 -7.72
N THR A 279 7.35 -18.56 -6.40
CA THR A 279 7.92 -19.64 -5.61
C THR A 279 7.68 -19.37 -4.14
N THR A 280 7.11 -20.34 -3.45
CA THR A 280 7.25 -20.54 -2.02
C THR A 280 8.70 -21.00 -1.82
N GLN A 281 9.68 -20.12 -2.06
CA GLN A 281 11.07 -20.40 -1.73
C GLN A 281 11.24 -20.13 -0.25
N ARG A 282 11.59 -21.18 0.51
CA ARG A 282 12.26 -20.99 1.79
C ARG A 282 13.56 -20.24 1.47
N TYR A 283 13.69 -19.01 1.99
CA TYR A 283 14.94 -18.27 1.88
C TYR A 283 16.05 -19.08 2.55
N THR A 284 17.06 -19.44 1.80
CA THR A 284 18.28 -20.04 2.32
C THR A 284 19.16 -18.94 2.94
N HIS A 285 20.14 -19.32 3.77
CA HIS A 285 21.12 -18.35 4.29
C HIS A 285 21.84 -17.61 3.13
N LEU A 286 22.14 -18.29 2.04
CA LEU A 286 22.78 -17.70 0.85
C LEU A 286 21.88 -16.63 0.18
N ASP A 287 20.56 -16.84 0.16
CA ASP A 287 19.63 -15.85 -0.40
C ASP A 287 19.57 -14.60 0.48
N ILE A 288 19.61 -14.78 1.81
CA ILE A 288 19.61 -13.67 2.77
C ILE A 288 20.90 -12.86 2.66
N ASP A 289 22.05 -13.50 2.60
CA ASP A 289 23.35 -12.83 2.47
C ASP A 289 23.44 -12.04 1.17
N ARG A 290 22.92 -12.59 0.08
CA ARG A 290 22.81 -11.89 -1.21
C ARG A 290 21.92 -10.65 -1.10
N LEU A 291 20.75 -10.75 -0.49
CA LEU A 291 19.83 -9.63 -0.33
C LEU A 291 20.46 -8.53 0.55
N LEU A 292 21.16 -8.92 1.62
CA LEU A 292 21.91 -8.00 2.48
C LEU A 292 23.01 -7.28 1.71
N SER A 293 23.78 -8.02 0.87
CA SER A 293 24.82 -7.41 0.04
C SER A 293 24.25 -6.39 -0.93
N VAL A 294 23.24 -6.78 -1.71
CA VAL A 294 22.55 -5.88 -2.66
C VAL A 294 22.01 -4.64 -1.95
N TYR A 295 21.41 -4.79 -0.77
CA TYR A 295 20.90 -3.67 -0.01
C TYR A 295 22.03 -2.74 0.47
N ARG A 296 23.11 -3.30 1.05
CA ARG A 296 24.27 -2.52 1.53
C ARG A 296 24.95 -1.75 0.41
N ASP A 297 25.07 -2.36 -0.76
CA ASP A 297 25.78 -1.76 -1.88
C ASP A 297 24.95 -0.67 -2.59
N SER A 298 23.61 -0.78 -2.55
CA SER A 298 22.74 0.04 -3.38
C SER A 298 21.87 1.04 -2.61
N HIS A 299 21.51 0.79 -1.33
CA HIS A 299 20.62 1.69 -0.61
C HIS A 299 21.39 2.86 0.03
N PRO A 300 20.97 4.14 -0.17
CA PRO A 300 21.70 5.31 0.35
C PRO A 300 21.93 5.25 1.87
N ARG A 301 20.92 4.85 2.63
CA ARG A 301 20.97 4.73 4.10
C ARG A 301 21.69 3.49 4.63
N ALA A 302 22.10 2.57 3.76
CA ALA A 302 22.95 1.45 4.17
C ALA A 302 24.44 1.81 4.17
N ARG A 303 24.81 2.87 3.43
CA ARG A 303 26.21 3.34 3.27
C ARG A 303 26.69 4.34 4.32
N ASP A 304 25.82 4.86 5.18
CA ASP A 304 26.13 5.95 6.15
C ASP A 304 27.12 5.57 7.28
N GLY A 305 27.86 4.47 7.13
CA GLY A 305 29.00 4.15 8.01
C GLY A 305 30.38 4.30 7.37
N ALA A 306 30.50 4.67 6.09
CA ALA A 306 31.76 4.65 5.36
C ALA A 306 32.37 6.04 5.09
N LYS A 307 31.68 7.15 5.39
CA LYS A 307 32.24 8.51 5.15
C LYS A 307 33.10 9.06 6.25
N GLU A 308 33.04 8.51 7.46
CA GLU A 308 33.89 9.01 8.57
C GLU A 308 35.32 8.40 8.64
N ALA A 309 35.60 7.37 7.84
CA ALA A 309 36.92 6.71 7.85
C ALA A 309 37.90 7.17 6.75
N GLY A 310 37.49 8.10 5.89
CA GLY A 310 38.23 8.47 4.66
C GLY A 310 39.03 9.77 4.69
N GLU A 311 38.83 10.66 5.66
CA GLU A 311 39.47 12.00 5.65
C GLU A 311 40.73 12.21 6.54
N ASP A 312 41.16 11.18 7.28
CA ASP A 312 42.34 11.31 8.17
C ASP A 312 43.64 10.63 7.68
N ARG A 313 43.78 10.44 6.35
CA ARG A 313 45.06 9.99 5.76
C ARG A 313 45.50 10.88 4.64
N GLY A 314 45.88 12.10 4.98
CA GLY A 314 46.43 12.98 3.97
C GLY A 314 46.90 14.32 4.46
N LYS A 315 47.63 14.38 5.57
CA LYS A 315 48.58 15.49 5.91
C LYS A 315 49.63 15.00 6.91
N SER A 316 50.72 14.54 6.41
CA SER A 316 52.05 14.60 7.00
C SER A 316 53.07 14.48 5.90
#